data_fb1b86966343a393636e97ebe72a322e
#
_entry.id   fb1b86966343a393636e97ebe72a322e
#
_cell.length_a   1.000
_cell.length_b   1.000
_cell.length_c   1.000
_cell.angle_alpha   90.00
_cell.angle_beta   90.00
_cell.angle_gamma   90.00
#
_symmetry.space_group_name_H-M   'P 1'
#
loop_
_entity.id
_entity.type
_entity.pdbx_description
1 polymer ?
#
loop_
_entity_poly.entity_id
_entity_poly.type
_entity_poly.pdbx_seq_one_letter_code
_entity_poly.pdbx_strand_id
1 'polypeptide(L)'
;MQVTLYYSLENLQDTMIGYLKDPNTIRSKKQFGNIIYFYDENDQIVSFNILNVSQDQKLFSLIKNNGLVFLNEDLKKHLLSQYLTAFESLESPFVIGQVIEVNPIPNTHLNHCLVDVAKEQPLSIVCGGSNVSKGIKVVVVKVDGFINTGKHIKRSELFNLESSGMICSENELVLTNIVNDDRRILVLDGSVIVGQEFQTNNTQQSYDSKY
;
A
#
# COMPACT_ATOMS: atom_id res chain seq x y z
N MET A 1 7.64 -8.06 8.33
CA MET A 1 7.47 -6.62 8.64
C MET A 1 6.79 -5.92 7.48
N GLN A 2 5.77 -5.08 7.74
CA GLN A 2 5.05 -4.33 6.71
C GLN A 2 5.89 -3.14 6.23
N VAL A 3 5.96 -2.90 4.90
CA VAL A 3 6.68 -1.77 4.30
C VAL A 3 5.95 -1.20 3.09
N THR A 4 5.84 0.12 3.02
CA THR A 4 5.45 0.84 1.81
C THR A 4 6.70 1.39 1.13
N LEU A 5 6.86 1.13 -0.17
CA LEU A 5 8.01 1.54 -0.95
C LEU A 5 7.64 2.61 -1.98
N TYR A 6 8.51 3.59 -2.14
CA TYR A 6 8.46 4.59 -3.22
C TYR A 6 9.80 4.65 -3.93
N TYR A 7 9.74 4.83 -5.23
CA TYR A 7 10.93 5.08 -6.03
C TYR A 7 10.65 6.09 -7.13
N SER A 8 11.58 6.99 -7.40
CA SER A 8 11.59 7.83 -8.58
C SER A 8 13.01 8.24 -8.92
N LEU A 9 13.40 8.01 -10.16
CA LEU A 9 14.71 8.42 -10.67
C LEU A 9 14.87 9.95 -10.60
N GLU A 10 13.84 10.67 -11.05
CA GLU A 10 13.87 12.14 -11.15
C GLU A 10 13.44 12.81 -9.84
N ASN A 11 12.25 12.49 -9.35
CA ASN A 11 11.63 13.22 -8.23
C ASN A 11 12.25 12.87 -6.87
N LEU A 12 12.81 11.66 -6.71
CA LEU A 12 13.50 11.20 -5.51
C LEU A 12 15.01 11.06 -5.71
N GLN A 13 15.57 11.63 -6.79
CA GLN A 13 16.99 11.61 -7.08
C GLN A 13 17.58 10.20 -7.00
N ASP A 14 17.00 9.26 -7.75
CA ASP A 14 17.43 7.85 -7.80
C ASP A 14 17.42 7.15 -6.42
N THR A 15 16.48 7.51 -5.57
CA THR A 15 16.35 6.99 -4.22
C THR A 15 15.08 6.16 -4.07
N MET A 16 15.19 4.97 -3.48
CA MET A 16 14.04 4.22 -2.98
C MET A 16 13.84 4.56 -1.49
N ILE A 17 12.63 4.94 -1.14
CA ILE A 17 12.22 5.22 0.25
C ILE A 17 11.31 4.09 0.72
N GLY A 18 11.60 3.54 1.91
CA GLY A 18 10.74 2.56 2.57
C GLY A 18 10.23 3.09 3.90
N TYR A 19 8.91 3.11 4.07
CA TYR A 19 8.24 3.45 5.33
C TYR A 19 7.73 2.19 6.03
N LEU A 20 8.12 2.03 7.29
CA LEU A 20 7.73 0.93 8.17
C LEU A 20 6.75 1.36 9.25
N LYS A 21 6.85 2.64 9.67
CA LYS A 21 6.05 3.29 10.72
C LYS A 21 5.84 4.76 10.39
N ASP A 22 5.18 5.50 11.30
CA ASP A 22 4.98 6.94 11.19
C ASP A 22 6.33 7.70 11.13
N PRO A 23 6.67 8.38 10.02
CA PRO A 23 7.94 9.09 9.88
C PRO A 23 8.09 10.28 10.83
N ASN A 24 7.00 10.76 11.44
CA ASN A 24 7.06 11.83 12.44
C ASN A 24 7.76 11.38 13.74
N THR A 25 7.94 10.09 13.93
CA THR A 25 8.65 9.52 15.10
C THR A 25 10.16 9.46 14.92
N ILE A 26 10.70 9.82 13.76
CA ILE A 26 12.16 9.81 13.48
C ILE A 26 12.90 10.77 14.43
N ARG A 27 13.98 10.28 15.06
CA ARG A 27 14.86 11.03 15.96
C ARG A 27 16.33 10.99 15.53
N SER A 28 16.76 9.91 14.85
CA SER A 28 18.14 9.75 14.42
C SER A 28 18.23 9.02 13.09
N LYS A 29 19.42 9.07 12.48
CA LYS A 29 19.72 8.30 11.27
C LYS A 29 21.12 7.73 11.32
N LYS A 30 21.34 6.59 10.67
CA LYS A 30 22.66 5.98 10.45
C LYS A 30 22.77 5.55 8.98
N GLN A 31 23.91 5.79 8.37
CA GLN A 31 24.18 5.40 6.98
C GLN A 31 25.20 4.27 6.93
N PHE A 32 24.92 3.27 6.09
CA PHE A 32 25.79 2.14 5.80
C PHE A 32 25.87 1.96 4.28
N GLY A 33 26.99 2.39 3.69
CA GLY A 33 27.12 2.41 2.23
C GLY A 33 26.04 3.26 1.57
N ASN A 34 25.24 2.64 0.72
CA ASN A 34 24.15 3.28 -0.01
C ASN A 34 22.77 3.15 0.68
N ILE A 35 22.69 2.64 1.91
CA ILE A 35 21.44 2.62 2.69
C ILE A 35 21.54 3.55 3.89
N ILE A 36 20.46 4.30 4.13
CA ILE A 36 20.26 5.15 5.31
C ILE A 36 19.06 4.60 6.08
N TYR A 37 19.26 4.24 7.33
CA TYR A 37 18.17 3.90 8.25
C TYR A 37 17.81 5.09 9.12
N PHE A 38 16.53 5.25 9.37
CA PHE A 38 15.97 6.26 10.27
C PHE A 38 15.32 5.58 11.48
N TYR A 39 15.61 6.07 12.67
CA TYR A 39 15.26 5.45 13.94
C TYR A 39 14.37 6.37 14.77
N ASP A 40 13.46 5.78 15.55
CA ASP A 40 12.69 6.44 16.60
C ASP A 40 13.50 6.61 17.89
N GLU A 41 12.84 7.10 18.94
CA GLU A 41 13.45 7.29 20.27
C GLU A 41 13.83 5.98 20.98
N ASN A 42 13.28 4.84 20.54
CA ASN A 42 13.55 3.50 21.07
C ASN A 42 14.55 2.72 20.19
N ASP A 43 15.32 3.40 19.32
CA ASP A 43 16.24 2.80 18.35
C ASP A 43 15.57 1.78 17.41
N GLN A 44 14.26 1.89 17.17
CA GLN A 44 13.55 1.06 16.20
C GLN A 44 13.60 1.72 14.81
N ILE A 45 13.84 0.92 13.78
CA ILE A 45 13.82 1.42 12.40
C ILE A 45 12.40 1.82 12.01
N VAL A 46 12.23 3.08 11.60
CA VAL A 46 10.97 3.71 11.17
C VAL A 46 10.86 3.74 9.66
N SER A 47 11.98 4.04 9.01
CA SER A 47 12.07 4.12 7.55
C SER A 47 13.51 3.91 7.09
N PHE A 48 13.68 3.73 5.79
CA PHE A 48 15.01 3.66 5.17
C PHE A 48 15.01 4.31 3.79
N ASN A 49 16.20 4.74 3.35
CA ASN A 49 16.46 5.19 1.99
C ASN A 49 17.57 4.35 1.38
N ILE A 50 17.34 3.80 0.17
CA ILE A 50 18.38 3.18 -0.64
C ILE A 50 18.76 4.18 -1.73
N LEU A 51 20.01 4.63 -1.72
CA LEU A 51 20.54 5.63 -2.63
C LEU A 51 21.10 4.97 -3.90
N ASN A 52 21.10 5.71 -5.03
CA ASN A 52 21.67 5.28 -6.30
C ASN A 52 21.13 3.91 -6.75
N VAL A 53 19.83 3.74 -6.71
CA VAL A 53 19.13 2.48 -7.03
C VAL A 53 19.46 1.98 -8.43
N SER A 54 19.63 2.88 -9.40
CA SER A 54 19.98 2.54 -10.80
C SER A 54 21.34 1.85 -10.94
N GLN A 55 22.24 1.98 -9.96
CA GLN A 55 23.54 1.29 -9.92
C GLN A 55 23.41 -0.18 -9.53
N ASP A 56 22.35 -0.57 -8.79
CA ASP A 56 21.97 -1.97 -8.59
C ASP A 56 21.04 -2.40 -9.72
N GLN A 57 21.60 -2.95 -10.80
CA GLN A 57 20.85 -3.35 -12.00
C GLN A 57 19.75 -4.35 -11.68
N LYS A 58 19.94 -5.23 -10.69
CA LYS A 58 18.93 -6.19 -10.27
C LYS A 58 17.76 -5.50 -9.59
N LEU A 59 18.04 -4.64 -8.59
CA LEU A 59 16.99 -3.87 -7.89
C LEU A 59 16.22 -3.01 -8.90
N PHE A 60 16.93 -2.26 -9.74
CA PHE A 60 16.33 -1.39 -10.75
C PHE A 60 15.42 -2.15 -11.73
N SER A 61 15.83 -3.36 -12.15
CA SER A 61 15.01 -4.21 -13.04
C SER A 61 13.73 -4.75 -12.40
N LEU A 62 13.67 -4.82 -11.08
CA LEU A 62 12.51 -5.30 -10.32
C LEU A 62 11.48 -4.20 -10.05
N ILE A 63 11.86 -2.94 -10.19
CA ILE A 63 10.96 -1.79 -10.03
C ILE A 63 10.19 -1.59 -11.34
N LYS A 64 8.87 -1.73 -11.27
CA LYS A 64 8.00 -1.64 -12.46
C LYS A 64 7.36 -0.27 -12.64
N ASN A 65 7.23 0.49 -11.56
CA ASN A 65 6.51 1.75 -11.54
C ASN A 65 7.37 2.87 -10.95
N ASN A 66 7.16 4.07 -11.46
CA ASN A 66 7.64 5.31 -10.85
C ASN A 66 6.60 5.75 -9.78
N GLY A 67 7.07 6.10 -8.61
CA GLY A 67 6.21 6.42 -7.45
C GLY A 67 6.03 5.23 -6.50
N LEU A 68 4.81 4.81 -6.24
CA LEU A 68 4.50 3.68 -5.36
C LEU A 68 4.98 2.35 -5.97
N VAL A 69 5.76 1.58 -5.20
CA VAL A 69 6.33 0.29 -5.63
C VAL A 69 5.66 -0.85 -4.88
N PHE A 70 5.05 -1.78 -5.62
CA PHE A 70 4.41 -2.97 -5.04
C PHE A 70 5.43 -4.10 -4.88
N LEU A 71 5.42 -4.72 -3.70
CA LEU A 71 6.30 -5.84 -3.38
C LEU A 71 5.91 -7.09 -4.17
N ASN A 72 6.89 -7.72 -4.81
CA ASN A 72 6.80 -9.09 -5.31
C ASN A 72 7.90 -9.94 -4.65
N GLU A 73 7.85 -11.25 -4.80
CA GLU A 73 8.77 -12.16 -4.11
C GLU A 73 10.24 -11.95 -4.50
N ASP A 74 10.53 -11.63 -5.76
CA ASP A 74 11.90 -11.36 -6.21
C ASP A 74 12.45 -10.06 -5.60
N LEU A 75 11.62 -9.02 -5.52
CA LEU A 75 11.97 -7.75 -4.89
C LEU A 75 12.18 -7.92 -3.38
N LYS A 76 11.28 -8.63 -2.69
CA LYS A 76 11.44 -8.96 -1.26
C LYS A 76 12.76 -9.67 -1.00
N LYS A 77 13.03 -10.74 -1.77
CA LYS A 77 14.26 -11.53 -1.64
C LYS A 77 15.50 -10.68 -1.85
N HIS A 78 15.51 -9.82 -2.88
CA HIS A 78 16.64 -8.96 -3.17
C HIS A 78 16.86 -7.92 -2.06
N LEU A 79 15.80 -7.24 -1.62
CA LEU A 79 15.88 -6.26 -0.53
C LEU A 79 16.39 -6.89 0.77
N LEU A 80 15.85 -8.05 1.17
CA LEU A 80 16.27 -8.75 2.39
C LEU A 80 17.73 -9.20 2.33
N SER A 81 18.22 -9.65 1.16
CA SER A 81 19.60 -10.16 1.04
C SER A 81 20.65 -9.07 0.92
N GLN A 82 20.32 -7.90 0.36
CA GLN A 82 21.32 -6.86 0.04
C GLN A 82 21.24 -5.64 0.96
N TYR A 83 20.06 -5.29 1.42
CA TYR A 83 19.83 -4.01 2.11
C TYR A 83 19.21 -4.18 3.50
N LEU A 84 18.25 -5.05 3.65
CA LEU A 84 17.43 -5.18 4.84
C LEU A 84 17.73 -6.49 5.60
N THR A 85 19.01 -6.83 5.74
CA THR A 85 19.48 -8.10 6.31
C THR A 85 19.12 -8.29 7.79
N ALA A 86 18.73 -7.22 8.49
CA ALA A 86 18.24 -7.28 9.87
C ALA A 86 16.77 -7.73 9.98
N PHE A 87 16.05 -7.87 8.85
CA PHE A 87 14.66 -8.27 8.82
C PHE A 87 14.49 -9.70 8.28
N GLU A 88 13.59 -10.46 8.89
CA GLU A 88 13.30 -11.84 8.47
C GLU A 88 12.37 -11.90 7.26
N SER A 89 11.40 -10.97 7.17
CA SER A 89 10.41 -10.93 6.10
C SER A 89 9.90 -9.52 5.84
N LEU A 90 9.43 -9.29 4.60
CA LEU A 90 8.73 -8.07 4.20
C LEU A 90 7.31 -8.42 3.76
N GLU A 91 6.34 -7.58 4.13
CA GLU A 91 4.94 -7.70 3.75
C GLU A 91 4.46 -6.40 3.11
N SER A 92 3.62 -6.52 2.08
CA SER A 92 2.93 -5.38 1.51
C SER A 92 1.82 -4.88 2.46
N PRO A 93 1.63 -3.56 2.62
CA PRO A 93 0.44 -3.03 3.24
C PRO A 93 -0.80 -3.18 2.35
N PHE A 94 -0.63 -3.43 1.05
CA PHE A 94 -1.72 -3.55 0.09
C PHE A 94 -2.14 -5.00 -0.05
N VAL A 95 -3.41 -5.29 0.26
CA VAL A 95 -3.98 -6.64 0.24
C VAL A 95 -5.29 -6.66 -0.56
N ILE A 96 -5.57 -7.78 -1.20
CA ILE A 96 -6.85 -8.02 -1.86
C ILE A 96 -7.89 -8.37 -0.79
N GLY A 97 -8.98 -7.58 -0.74
CA GLY A 97 -10.10 -7.82 0.16
C GLY A 97 -11.41 -8.06 -0.59
N GLN A 98 -12.36 -8.70 0.07
CA GLN A 98 -13.75 -8.79 -0.40
C GLN A 98 -14.67 -8.02 0.53
N VAL A 99 -15.46 -7.14 -0.02
CA VAL A 99 -16.49 -6.41 0.74
C VAL A 99 -17.62 -7.38 1.09
N ILE A 100 -17.77 -7.73 2.36
CA ILE A 100 -18.78 -8.68 2.84
C ILE A 100 -20.04 -8.00 3.39
N GLU A 101 -19.91 -6.72 3.79
CA GLU A 101 -21.03 -5.93 4.30
C GLU A 101 -20.84 -4.45 3.94
N VAL A 102 -21.96 -3.76 3.64
CA VAL A 102 -21.99 -2.31 3.35
C VAL A 102 -23.20 -1.71 4.04
N ASN A 103 -22.98 -0.81 4.98
CA ASN A 103 -24.00 -0.10 5.74
C ASN A 103 -23.86 1.41 5.51
N PRO A 104 -24.83 2.07 4.84
CA PRO A 104 -24.82 3.52 4.68
C PRO A 104 -24.80 4.25 6.03
N ILE A 105 -23.97 5.28 6.16
CA ILE A 105 -23.94 6.13 7.36
C ILE A 105 -24.93 7.27 7.16
N PRO A 106 -25.97 7.38 8.04
CA PRO A 106 -27.04 8.35 7.87
C PRO A 106 -26.53 9.80 7.71
N ASN A 107 -27.15 10.56 6.81
CA ASN A 107 -26.84 11.97 6.51
C ASN A 107 -25.42 12.22 5.98
N THR A 108 -24.77 11.19 5.42
CA THR A 108 -23.46 11.30 4.79
C THR A 108 -23.45 10.58 3.43
N HIS A 109 -22.37 10.75 2.66
CA HIS A 109 -22.10 9.94 1.46
C HIS A 109 -21.21 8.72 1.76
N LEU A 110 -20.95 8.45 3.05
CA LEU A 110 -20.03 7.40 3.50
C LEU A 110 -20.78 6.10 3.79
N ASN A 111 -20.07 5.00 3.66
CA ASN A 111 -20.50 3.67 4.03
C ASN A 111 -19.56 3.07 5.07
N HIS A 112 -20.11 2.38 6.05
CA HIS A 112 -19.37 1.48 6.91
C HIS A 112 -19.31 0.11 6.25
N CYS A 113 -18.10 -0.35 5.93
CA CYS A 113 -17.85 -1.60 5.23
C CYS A 113 -17.14 -2.59 6.15
N LEU A 114 -17.55 -3.86 6.10
CA LEU A 114 -16.74 -4.97 6.58
C LEU A 114 -16.05 -5.62 5.37
N VAL A 115 -14.73 -5.77 5.45
CA VAL A 115 -13.91 -6.28 4.36
C VAL A 115 -13.11 -7.48 4.84
N ASP A 116 -13.40 -8.64 4.27
CA ASP A 116 -12.61 -9.86 4.48
C ASP A 116 -11.26 -9.72 3.75
N VAL A 117 -10.18 -9.94 4.47
CA VAL A 117 -8.80 -9.96 3.97
C VAL A 117 -8.11 -11.29 4.31
N ALA A 118 -8.88 -12.36 4.44
CA ALA A 118 -8.44 -13.70 4.83
C ALA A 118 -7.71 -13.73 6.19
N LYS A 119 -8.19 -12.95 7.16
CA LYS A 119 -7.78 -12.96 8.57
C LYS A 119 -8.96 -13.40 9.44
N GLU A 120 -8.69 -13.70 10.71
CA GLU A 120 -9.73 -14.17 11.66
C GLU A 120 -10.93 -13.20 11.76
N GLN A 121 -10.65 -11.90 11.67
CA GLN A 121 -11.69 -10.86 11.72
C GLN A 121 -11.61 -9.98 10.48
N PRO A 122 -12.77 -9.62 9.87
CA PRO A 122 -12.80 -8.67 8.78
C PRO A 122 -12.38 -7.28 9.26
N LEU A 123 -11.83 -6.47 8.36
CA LEU A 123 -11.52 -5.09 8.64
C LEU A 123 -12.79 -4.24 8.60
N SER A 124 -12.98 -3.42 9.63
CA SER A 124 -13.96 -2.34 9.65
C SER A 124 -13.37 -1.13 8.93
N ILE A 125 -14.03 -0.63 7.89
CA ILE A 125 -13.54 0.49 7.08
C ILE A 125 -14.67 1.46 6.75
N VAL A 126 -14.48 2.74 7.05
CA VAL A 126 -15.37 3.81 6.57
C VAL A 126 -14.93 4.23 5.18
N CYS A 127 -15.79 4.04 4.18
CA CYS A 127 -15.50 4.23 2.76
C CYS A 127 -16.39 5.29 2.14
N GLY A 128 -15.78 6.24 1.39
CA GLY A 128 -16.49 7.26 0.59
C GLY A 128 -16.68 6.88 -0.88
N GLY A 129 -16.31 5.66 -1.27
CA GLY A 129 -16.40 5.19 -2.65
C GLY A 129 -17.84 5.09 -3.14
N SER A 130 -18.16 5.77 -4.24
CA SER A 130 -19.53 5.82 -4.81
C SER A 130 -19.98 4.49 -5.42
N ASN A 131 -19.04 3.60 -5.75
CA ASN A 131 -19.28 2.30 -6.37
C ASN A 131 -19.06 1.12 -5.41
N VAL A 132 -18.92 1.38 -4.09
CA VAL A 132 -18.77 0.29 -3.12
C VAL A 132 -20.06 -0.52 -3.01
N SER A 133 -19.96 -1.85 -3.06
CA SER A 133 -21.09 -2.76 -2.91
C SER A 133 -20.62 -4.10 -2.33
N LYS A 134 -21.57 -4.84 -1.73
CA LYS A 134 -21.30 -6.18 -1.20
C LYS A 134 -20.89 -7.15 -2.31
N GLY A 135 -19.89 -7.97 -2.03
CA GLY A 135 -19.39 -9.04 -2.89
C GLY A 135 -18.25 -8.66 -3.80
N ILE A 136 -17.98 -7.37 -4.04
CA ILE A 136 -16.88 -6.93 -4.88
C ILE A 136 -15.53 -7.19 -4.21
N LYS A 137 -14.50 -7.43 -5.05
CA LYS A 137 -13.10 -7.50 -4.60
C LYS A 137 -12.41 -6.17 -4.82
N VAL A 138 -11.63 -5.76 -3.86
CA VAL A 138 -11.03 -4.42 -3.79
C VAL A 138 -9.59 -4.49 -3.31
N VAL A 139 -8.83 -3.41 -3.49
CA VAL A 139 -7.53 -3.26 -2.84
C VAL A 139 -7.72 -2.50 -1.54
N VAL A 140 -7.22 -3.08 -0.46
CA VAL A 140 -7.18 -2.47 0.86
C VAL A 140 -5.74 -2.13 1.23
N VAL A 141 -5.49 -0.89 1.62
CA VAL A 141 -4.27 -0.53 2.35
C VAL A 141 -4.54 -0.68 3.85
N LYS A 142 -3.74 -1.51 4.50
CA LYS A 142 -3.81 -1.76 5.95
C LYS A 142 -3.32 -0.55 6.76
N VAL A 143 -3.63 -0.51 8.04
CA VAL A 143 -3.04 0.44 8.99
C VAL A 143 -1.51 0.38 8.91
N ASP A 144 -0.85 1.52 9.09
CA ASP A 144 0.58 1.76 8.91
C ASP A 144 1.08 1.67 7.45
N GLY A 145 0.20 1.47 6.48
CA GLY A 145 0.52 1.66 5.07
C GLY A 145 0.43 3.13 4.65
N PHE A 146 1.01 3.43 3.48
CA PHE A 146 0.97 4.77 2.88
C PHE A 146 0.47 4.66 1.44
N ILE A 147 -0.37 5.59 1.01
CA ILE A 147 -0.83 5.68 -0.38
C ILE A 147 0.06 6.61 -1.20
N ASN A 148 -0.15 6.65 -2.51
CA ASN A 148 0.65 7.42 -3.46
C ASN A 148 0.93 8.88 -3.05
N THR A 149 -0.02 9.54 -2.41
CA THR A 149 0.14 10.94 -1.97
C THR A 149 1.04 11.09 -0.73
N GLY A 150 1.58 10.00 -0.18
CA GLY A 150 2.31 9.99 1.08
C GLY A 150 1.40 10.02 2.32
N LYS A 151 0.07 9.93 2.16
CA LYS A 151 -0.85 9.90 3.29
C LYS A 151 -0.67 8.58 4.05
N HIS A 152 -0.36 8.70 5.35
CA HIS A 152 -0.26 7.58 6.29
C HIS A 152 -1.67 7.11 6.69
N ILE A 153 -1.95 5.82 6.53
CA ILE A 153 -3.22 5.22 6.92
C ILE A 153 -3.14 4.78 8.38
N LYS A 154 -3.88 5.48 9.21
CA LYS A 154 -3.96 5.23 10.66
C LYS A 154 -5.32 4.62 11.01
N ARG A 155 -5.35 3.87 12.10
CA ARG A 155 -6.62 3.54 12.75
C ARG A 155 -7.31 4.84 13.16
N SER A 156 -8.56 4.98 12.80
CA SER A 156 -9.36 6.18 13.09
C SER A 156 -10.77 5.80 13.51
N GLU A 157 -11.45 6.74 14.10
CA GLU A 157 -12.87 6.64 14.43
C GLU A 157 -13.63 7.77 13.74
N LEU A 158 -14.67 7.42 12.98
CA LEU A 158 -15.54 8.34 12.26
C LEU A 158 -16.99 7.97 12.57
N PHE A 159 -17.78 8.92 13.05
CA PHE A 159 -19.19 8.68 13.44
C PHE A 159 -19.37 7.54 14.44
N ASN A 160 -18.48 7.40 15.42
CA ASN A 160 -18.40 6.31 16.40
C ASN A 160 -18.19 4.91 15.75
N LEU A 161 -17.66 4.88 14.53
CA LEU A 161 -17.31 3.66 13.81
C LEU A 161 -15.80 3.60 13.59
N GLU A 162 -15.19 2.48 13.97
CA GLU A 162 -13.76 2.24 13.73
C GLU A 162 -13.49 2.10 12.23
N SER A 163 -12.36 2.69 11.78
CA SER A 163 -11.81 2.49 10.45
C SER A 163 -10.37 2.04 10.55
N SER A 164 -10.11 0.76 10.22
CA SER A 164 -8.84 0.05 10.38
C SER A 164 -8.18 -0.26 9.03
N GLY A 165 -8.13 0.74 8.14
CA GLY A 165 -7.59 0.64 6.80
C GLY A 165 -8.32 1.57 5.85
N MET A 166 -8.02 1.42 4.55
CA MET A 166 -8.68 2.20 3.50
C MET A 166 -8.85 1.35 2.24
N ILE A 167 -10.04 1.40 1.63
CA ILE A 167 -10.28 0.84 0.30
C ILE A 167 -9.77 1.84 -0.73
N CYS A 168 -8.89 1.40 -1.64
CA CYS A 168 -8.17 2.27 -2.56
C CYS A 168 -8.92 2.53 -3.87
N SER A 169 -8.76 3.73 -4.40
CA SER A 169 -9.03 4.09 -5.79
C SER A 169 -7.81 3.80 -6.68
N GLU A 170 -8.00 3.84 -8.01
CA GLU A 170 -6.91 3.72 -8.98
C GLU A 170 -5.86 4.84 -8.80
N ASN A 171 -6.30 6.06 -8.52
CA ASN A 171 -5.42 7.21 -8.30
C ASN A 171 -4.52 7.03 -7.08
N GLU A 172 -5.04 6.45 -6.00
CA GLU A 172 -4.27 6.17 -4.78
C GLU A 172 -3.22 5.07 -4.96
N LEU A 173 -3.37 4.25 -6.01
CA LEU A 173 -2.45 3.18 -6.39
C LEU A 173 -1.55 3.54 -7.60
N VAL A 174 -1.74 4.73 -8.22
CA VAL A 174 -1.01 5.17 -9.44
C VAL A 174 -1.14 4.19 -10.61
N LEU A 175 -2.32 3.64 -10.83
CA LEU A 175 -2.54 2.65 -11.88
C LEU A 175 -2.95 3.28 -13.22
N THR A 176 -3.37 4.54 -13.22
CA THR A 176 -3.78 5.26 -14.44
C THR A 176 -3.24 6.67 -14.47
N ASN A 177 -2.94 7.16 -15.69
CA ASN A 177 -2.69 8.59 -15.94
C ASN A 177 -4.00 9.37 -16.18
N ILE A 178 -5.15 8.72 -16.05
CA ILE A 178 -6.48 9.29 -16.30
C ILE A 178 -7.06 9.66 -14.94
N VAL A 179 -7.33 10.94 -14.74
CA VAL A 179 -8.09 11.41 -13.58
C VAL A 179 -9.53 10.98 -13.77
N ASN A 180 -9.89 9.84 -13.20
CA ASN A 180 -11.26 9.38 -13.11
C ASN A 180 -11.97 10.04 -11.91
N ASP A 181 -13.30 9.89 -11.81
CA ASP A 181 -14.08 10.34 -10.66
C ASP A 181 -13.35 9.94 -9.35
N ASP A 182 -12.86 10.94 -8.62
CA ASP A 182 -12.04 10.77 -7.40
C ASP A 182 -12.72 9.94 -6.30
N ARG A 183 -14.03 9.69 -6.42
CA ARG A 183 -14.80 8.91 -5.44
C ARG A 183 -15.02 7.46 -5.84
N ARG A 184 -14.49 6.98 -6.96
CA ARG A 184 -14.59 5.57 -7.34
C ARG A 184 -13.41 4.77 -6.79
N ILE A 185 -13.73 3.66 -6.10
CA ILE A 185 -12.73 2.68 -5.68
C ILE A 185 -12.39 1.74 -6.84
N LEU A 186 -11.17 1.16 -6.80
CA LEU A 186 -10.77 0.11 -7.74
C LEU A 186 -11.51 -1.19 -7.40
N VAL A 187 -12.26 -1.71 -8.38
CA VAL A 187 -12.91 -3.02 -8.30
C VAL A 187 -12.08 -4.01 -9.11
N LEU A 188 -11.66 -5.08 -8.46
CA LEU A 188 -10.87 -6.14 -9.07
C LEU A 188 -11.74 -7.22 -9.71
N ASP A 189 -11.16 -8.00 -10.63
CA ASP A 189 -11.80 -9.18 -11.18
C ASP A 189 -12.15 -10.22 -10.11
N GLY A 190 -13.24 -10.95 -10.33
CA GLY A 190 -13.72 -11.97 -9.39
C GLY A 190 -12.77 -13.16 -9.20
N SER A 191 -11.81 -13.38 -10.10
CA SER A 191 -10.84 -14.50 -10.05
C SER A 191 -9.68 -14.27 -9.07
N VAL A 192 -9.40 -13.01 -8.66
CA VAL A 192 -8.30 -12.72 -7.73
C VAL A 192 -8.56 -13.36 -6.35
N ILE A 193 -7.51 -13.71 -5.62
CA ILE A 193 -7.61 -14.42 -4.34
C ILE A 193 -7.58 -13.43 -3.18
N VAL A 194 -8.61 -13.45 -2.33
CA VAL A 194 -8.70 -12.64 -1.11
C VAL A 194 -7.56 -12.99 -0.16
N GLY A 195 -6.98 -11.98 0.47
CA GLY A 195 -5.86 -12.13 1.40
C GLY A 195 -4.48 -12.10 0.73
N GLN A 196 -4.40 -12.24 -0.59
CA GLN A 196 -3.11 -12.07 -1.29
C GLN A 196 -2.66 -10.61 -1.32
N GLU A 197 -1.35 -10.40 -1.31
CA GLU A 197 -0.77 -9.09 -1.54
C GLU A 197 -1.12 -8.60 -2.96
N PHE A 198 -1.54 -7.34 -3.04
CA PHE A 198 -1.88 -6.74 -4.33
C PHE A 198 -0.64 -6.57 -5.21
N GLN A 199 -0.81 -6.90 -6.50
CA GLN A 199 0.17 -6.73 -7.57
C GLN A 199 -0.47 -5.98 -8.74
N THR A 200 0.29 -5.17 -9.47
CA THR A 200 -0.25 -4.40 -10.60
C THR A 200 -0.77 -5.25 -11.75
N ASN A 201 -0.27 -6.48 -11.91
CA ASN A 201 -0.78 -7.43 -12.89
C ASN A 201 -2.21 -7.94 -12.56
N ASN A 202 -2.69 -7.79 -11.33
CA ASN A 202 -4.07 -8.11 -10.97
C ASN A 202 -5.09 -7.16 -11.60
N THR A 203 -4.65 -6.02 -12.18
CA THR A 203 -5.54 -5.03 -12.81
C THR A 203 -5.70 -5.24 -14.31
N GLN A 204 -4.76 -5.91 -15.01
CA GLN A 204 -4.81 -6.09 -16.46
C GLN A 204 -6.01 -6.92 -16.93
N GLN A 205 -6.53 -7.83 -16.10
CA GLN A 205 -7.71 -8.63 -16.44
C GLN A 205 -9.05 -7.86 -16.36
N SER A 206 -9.10 -6.73 -15.65
CA SER A 206 -10.33 -5.94 -15.50
C SER A 206 -10.63 -5.00 -16.69
N TYR A 207 -9.63 -4.69 -17.52
CA TYR A 207 -9.79 -3.79 -18.68
C TYR A 207 -10.22 -4.51 -19.97
N ASP A 208 -9.86 -5.79 -20.15
CA ASP A 208 -10.17 -6.55 -21.37
C ASP A 208 -11.63 -7.05 -21.44
N SER A 209 -12.40 -6.95 -20.36
CA SER A 209 -13.79 -7.45 -20.31
C SER A 209 -14.88 -6.39 -20.59
N LYS A 210 -14.51 -5.17 -20.99
CA LYS A 210 -15.45 -4.05 -21.22
C LYS A 210 -15.47 -3.50 -22.65
N TYR A 211 -14.95 -4.27 -23.66
CA TYR A 211 -15.08 -3.92 -25.08
C TYR A 211 -15.66 -5.06 -25.87
#